data_cbde8480c76da0977190e31074d351a1
#
_entry.id   cbde8480c76da0977190e31074d351a1
#
_cell.length_a   1.000
_cell.length_b   1.000
_cell.length_c   1.000
_cell.angle_alpha   90.00
_cell.angle_beta   90.00
_cell.angle_gamma   90.00
#
_symmetry.space_group_name_H-M   'P 1'
#
loop_
_entity.id
_entity.type
_entity.pdbx_description
1 polymer ?
#
loop_
_entity_poly.entity_id
_entity_poly.type
_entity_poly.pdbx_seq_one_letter_code
_entity_poly.pdbx_strand_id
1 'polypeptide(L)'
;PDPPRQALTAATAAAPANGGGVMVISALGLADPSDPRYQNDKGLLNADLREDARRQLVEKALGLYVEQGSLSKNYALVRDKLLVRSGEFIQAVLEEQQPQLGKDGLMSLATRATVRVRDVQKSLNLMSQQERVEFIRNNGDPKISVAITAKSAEADPAAPAQRSPVAENILKERVQSFGFRLWNDDMAKDGKGGADFAVTGEAKF
;
A
#
# COMPACT_ATOMS: atom_id res chain seq x y z
N PRO A 1 -48.03 -26.15 8.56
CA PRO A 1 -47.05 -26.10 7.47
C PRO A 1 -46.20 -24.85 7.60
N ASP A 2 -44.93 -25.08 7.99
CA ASP A 2 -43.95 -24.05 8.14
C ASP A 2 -43.52 -23.49 6.77
N PRO A 3 -43.26 -22.17 6.63
CA PRO A 3 -42.71 -21.62 5.40
C PRO A 3 -41.23 -22.03 5.26
N PRO A 4 -40.76 -22.24 4.03
CA PRO A 4 -39.39 -22.69 3.80
C PRO A 4 -38.39 -21.64 4.24
N ARG A 5 -37.43 -22.03 5.10
CA ARG A 5 -36.25 -21.27 5.42
C ARG A 5 -35.41 -21.08 4.14
N GLN A 6 -35.40 -19.89 3.61
CA GLN A 6 -34.44 -19.54 2.58
C GLN A 6 -33.03 -19.49 3.23
N ALA A 7 -32.23 -20.50 2.90
CA ALA A 7 -30.82 -20.52 3.22
C ALA A 7 -30.14 -19.36 2.48
N LEU A 8 -29.54 -18.48 3.25
CA LEU A 8 -28.58 -17.51 2.73
C LEU A 8 -27.40 -18.29 2.14
N THR A 9 -27.45 -18.54 0.85
CA THR A 9 -26.30 -19.05 0.11
C THR A 9 -25.20 -17.99 0.19
N ALA A 10 -24.14 -18.31 0.93
CA ALA A 10 -22.89 -17.58 0.87
C ALA A 10 -22.49 -17.50 -0.61
N ALA A 11 -22.49 -16.29 -1.16
CA ALA A 11 -22.05 -16.05 -2.51
C ALA A 11 -20.56 -16.47 -2.59
N THR A 12 -20.34 -17.61 -3.21
CA THR A 12 -19.03 -18.12 -3.58
C THR A 12 -18.31 -16.99 -4.33
N ALA A 13 -17.16 -16.58 -3.81
CA ALA A 13 -16.29 -15.63 -4.48
C ALA A 13 -16.01 -16.14 -5.88
N ALA A 14 -16.58 -15.50 -6.89
CA ALA A 14 -16.28 -15.79 -8.27
C ALA A 14 -14.80 -15.55 -8.49
N ALA A 15 -14.11 -16.54 -9.02
CA ALA A 15 -12.71 -16.45 -9.40
C ALA A 15 -12.47 -15.22 -10.30
N PRO A 16 -11.31 -14.55 -10.18
CA PRO A 16 -11.04 -13.33 -10.92
C PRO A 16 -11.06 -13.61 -12.42
N ALA A 17 -11.89 -12.91 -13.15
CA ALA A 17 -11.75 -12.79 -14.59
C ALA A 17 -10.39 -12.15 -14.86
N ASN A 18 -9.44 -12.89 -15.42
CA ASN A 18 -8.12 -12.46 -15.80
C ASN A 18 -8.20 -11.36 -16.86
N GLY A 19 -8.15 -10.12 -16.43
CA GLY A 19 -8.17 -8.93 -17.27
C GLY A 19 -7.66 -7.70 -16.51
N GLY A 20 -6.34 -7.47 -16.55
CA GLY A 20 -5.85 -6.11 -16.43
C GLY A 20 -5.89 -5.41 -15.07
N GLY A 21 -5.79 -6.10 -13.94
CA GLY A 21 -5.60 -5.42 -12.63
C GLY A 21 -6.88 -4.85 -12.01
N VAL A 22 -8.00 -5.40 -12.38
CA VAL A 22 -9.34 -5.05 -11.92
C VAL A 22 -10.03 -6.30 -11.36
N MET A 23 -10.75 -6.17 -10.25
CA MET A 23 -11.54 -7.24 -9.64
C MET A 23 -12.95 -6.78 -9.30
N VAL A 24 -13.90 -7.70 -9.38
CA VAL A 24 -15.25 -7.50 -8.87
C VAL A 24 -15.26 -7.88 -7.39
N ILE A 25 -15.59 -6.93 -6.54
CA ILE A 25 -15.64 -7.08 -5.08
C ILE A 25 -17.04 -6.68 -4.60
N SER A 26 -17.53 -7.36 -3.56
CA SER A 26 -18.76 -7.00 -2.86
C SER A 26 -18.45 -6.55 -1.45
N ALA A 27 -19.13 -5.52 -0.98
CA ALA A 27 -19.00 -5.00 0.38
C ALA A 27 -20.35 -4.54 0.92
N LEU A 28 -20.41 -4.37 2.23
CA LEU A 28 -21.58 -3.90 2.96
C LEU A 28 -21.21 -2.59 3.65
N GLY A 29 -21.75 -1.48 3.17
CA GLY A 29 -21.65 -0.19 3.87
C GLY A 29 -22.62 -0.18 5.05
N LEU A 30 -22.18 0.40 6.17
CA LEU A 30 -22.90 0.43 7.43
C LEU A 30 -23.02 1.87 7.96
N ALA A 31 -24.14 2.21 8.53
CA ALA A 31 -24.33 3.45 9.27
C ALA A 31 -25.37 3.27 10.37
N ASP A 32 -25.23 4.01 11.47
CA ASP A 32 -26.23 4.05 12.54
C ASP A 32 -27.29 5.10 12.20
N PRO A 33 -28.54 4.72 11.86
CA PRO A 33 -29.58 5.68 11.50
C PRO A 33 -30.06 6.53 12.69
N SER A 34 -29.70 6.17 13.91
CA SER A 34 -30.03 6.92 15.12
C SER A 34 -29.07 8.10 15.36
N ASP A 35 -27.98 8.20 14.60
CA ASP A 35 -27.05 9.33 14.70
C ASP A 35 -27.81 10.65 14.45
N PRO A 36 -27.67 11.65 15.36
CA PRO A 36 -28.35 12.93 15.23
C PRO A 36 -28.10 13.65 13.90
N ARG A 37 -26.99 13.37 13.20
CA ARG A 37 -26.68 13.95 11.89
C ARG A 37 -27.71 13.62 10.82
N TYR A 38 -28.42 12.50 10.96
CA TYR A 38 -29.39 12.02 9.96
C TYR A 38 -30.82 12.40 10.24
N GLN A 39 -31.13 13.02 11.40
CA GLN A 39 -32.51 13.30 11.82
C GLN A 39 -33.27 14.17 10.81
N ASN A 40 -32.59 15.07 10.12
CA ASN A 40 -33.19 16.00 9.16
C ASN A 40 -32.74 15.76 7.72
N ASP A 41 -31.87 14.80 7.49
CA ASP A 41 -31.28 14.55 6.15
C ASP A 41 -31.07 13.06 5.88
N LYS A 42 -32.09 12.41 5.31
CA LYS A 42 -32.01 11.03 4.84
C LYS A 42 -31.04 10.88 3.66
N GLY A 43 -30.78 11.95 2.93
CA GLY A 43 -29.80 11.97 1.85
C GLY A 43 -28.39 11.76 2.38
N LEU A 44 -28.08 12.39 3.52
CA LEU A 44 -26.78 12.22 4.19
C LEU A 44 -26.54 10.77 4.64
N LEU A 45 -27.55 10.11 5.22
CA LEU A 45 -27.46 8.70 5.60
C LEU A 45 -27.10 7.82 4.39
N ASN A 46 -27.77 8.02 3.25
CA ASN A 46 -27.50 7.25 2.05
C ASN A 46 -26.11 7.57 1.47
N ALA A 47 -25.65 8.80 1.55
CA ALA A 47 -24.32 9.19 1.12
C ALA A 47 -23.23 8.52 1.99
N ASP A 48 -23.39 8.51 3.30
CA ASP A 48 -22.47 7.91 4.25
C ASP A 48 -22.41 6.36 4.07
N LEU A 49 -23.56 5.72 3.84
CA LEU A 49 -23.64 4.30 3.52
C LEU A 49 -22.83 3.94 2.26
N ARG A 50 -22.96 4.77 1.20
CA ARG A 50 -22.20 4.57 -0.04
C ARG A 50 -20.72 4.80 0.15
N GLU A 51 -20.35 5.80 0.93
CA GLU A 51 -18.95 6.09 1.23
C GLU A 51 -18.32 4.98 2.05
N ASP A 52 -19.01 4.47 3.06
CA ASP A 52 -18.55 3.34 3.84
C ASP A 52 -18.42 2.07 2.98
N ALA A 53 -19.41 1.79 2.10
CA ALA A 53 -19.32 0.67 1.16
C ALA A 53 -18.08 0.77 0.26
N ARG A 54 -17.74 1.98 -0.25
CA ARG A 54 -16.53 2.19 -1.06
C ARG A 54 -15.25 1.93 -0.26
N ARG A 55 -15.20 2.39 1.00
CA ARG A 55 -14.06 2.11 1.90
C ARG A 55 -13.89 0.61 2.11
N GLN A 56 -14.98 -0.10 2.40
CA GLN A 56 -14.98 -1.54 2.60
C GLN A 56 -14.54 -2.33 1.34
N LEU A 57 -14.94 -1.87 0.14
CA LEU A 57 -14.49 -2.45 -1.13
C LEU A 57 -12.96 -2.34 -1.29
N VAL A 58 -12.40 -1.16 -1.00
CA VAL A 58 -10.96 -0.92 -1.08
C VAL A 58 -10.19 -1.64 0.01
N GLU A 59 -10.75 -1.72 1.24
CA GLU A 59 -10.15 -2.47 2.34
C GLU A 59 -10.07 -3.97 2.01
N LYS A 60 -11.10 -4.55 1.40
CA LYS A 60 -11.06 -5.92 0.89
C LYS A 60 -10.00 -6.11 -0.20
N ALA A 61 -9.85 -5.13 -1.09
CA ALA A 61 -8.79 -5.15 -2.10
C ALA A 61 -7.38 -5.11 -1.46
N LEU A 62 -7.20 -4.31 -0.40
CA LEU A 62 -5.95 -4.27 0.38
C LEU A 62 -5.62 -5.62 1.01
N GLY A 63 -6.62 -6.33 1.52
CA GLY A 63 -6.46 -7.67 2.08
C GLY A 63 -5.89 -8.71 1.13
N LEU A 64 -5.87 -8.44 -0.20
CA LEU A 64 -5.19 -9.29 -1.18
C LEU A 64 -3.66 -9.15 -1.15
N TYR A 65 -3.15 -8.05 -0.62
CA TYR A 65 -1.73 -7.68 -0.67
C TYR A 65 -1.09 -7.55 0.71
N VAL A 66 -1.88 -7.38 1.77
CA VAL A 66 -1.43 -7.13 3.13
C VAL A 66 -2.11 -8.08 4.10
N GLU A 67 -1.33 -8.69 4.98
CA GLU A 67 -1.88 -9.50 6.06
C GLU A 67 -2.78 -8.65 6.98
N GLN A 68 -3.88 -9.23 7.42
CA GLN A 68 -4.89 -8.55 8.23
C GLN A 68 -4.32 -7.98 9.55
N GLY A 69 -3.38 -8.68 10.17
CA GLY A 69 -2.69 -8.19 11.37
C GLY A 69 -1.84 -6.95 11.13
N SER A 70 -1.19 -6.85 9.96
CA SER A 70 -0.42 -5.68 9.56
C SER A 70 -1.34 -4.51 9.19
N LEU A 71 -2.44 -4.79 8.49
CA LEU A 71 -3.46 -3.80 8.16
C LEU A 71 -4.06 -3.17 9.43
N SER A 72 -4.40 -3.99 10.44
CA SER A 72 -4.96 -3.51 11.70
C SER A 72 -4.00 -2.61 12.48
N LYS A 73 -2.71 -2.93 12.50
CA LYS A 73 -1.68 -2.13 13.19
C LYS A 73 -1.48 -0.75 12.54
N ASN A 74 -1.65 -0.67 11.21
CA ASN A 74 -1.42 0.53 10.43
C ASN A 74 -2.73 1.16 9.94
N TYR A 75 -3.87 0.78 10.51
CA TYR A 75 -5.19 1.16 10.00
C TYR A 75 -5.38 2.68 9.90
N ALA A 76 -4.96 3.44 10.90
CA ALA A 76 -5.08 4.89 10.90
C ALA A 76 -4.36 5.51 9.69
N LEU A 77 -3.15 5.06 9.39
CA LEU A 77 -2.37 5.53 8.25
C LEU A 77 -3.03 5.13 6.92
N VAL A 78 -3.45 3.88 6.79
CA VAL A 78 -4.16 3.37 5.59
C VAL A 78 -5.44 4.15 5.36
N ARG A 79 -6.22 4.39 6.42
CA ARG A 79 -7.43 5.20 6.37
C ARG A 79 -7.14 6.60 5.85
N ASP A 80 -6.20 7.29 6.45
CA ASP A 80 -5.94 8.71 6.18
C ASP A 80 -5.27 8.93 4.81
N LYS A 81 -4.48 7.98 4.33
CA LYS A 81 -3.75 8.13 3.06
C LYS A 81 -4.45 7.46 1.85
N LEU A 82 -5.21 6.41 2.08
CA LEU A 82 -5.73 5.57 1.01
C LEU A 82 -7.26 5.46 1.05
N LEU A 83 -7.87 5.11 2.18
CA LEU A 83 -9.31 4.91 2.26
C LEU A 83 -10.12 6.22 2.09
N VAL A 84 -9.56 7.37 2.45
CA VAL A 84 -10.15 8.69 2.17
C VAL A 84 -10.37 8.91 0.67
N ARG A 85 -9.54 8.28 -0.17
CA ARG A 85 -9.60 8.35 -1.62
C ARG A 85 -10.22 7.10 -2.27
N SER A 86 -10.99 6.33 -1.51
CA SER A 86 -11.56 5.04 -1.95
C SER A 86 -12.33 5.14 -3.27
N GLY A 87 -13.01 6.25 -3.52
CA GLY A 87 -13.75 6.47 -4.77
C GLY A 87 -12.87 6.45 -6.03
N GLU A 88 -11.59 6.82 -5.91
CA GLU A 88 -10.65 6.81 -7.04
C GLU A 88 -10.30 5.40 -7.52
N PHE A 89 -10.44 4.39 -6.65
CA PHE A 89 -10.15 2.99 -6.97
C PHE A 89 -11.35 2.22 -7.51
N ILE A 90 -12.56 2.78 -7.41
CA ILE A 90 -13.78 2.18 -7.95
C ILE A 90 -13.91 2.54 -9.43
N GLN A 91 -13.89 1.52 -10.30
CA GLN A 91 -14.05 1.72 -11.73
C GLN A 91 -15.54 1.86 -12.11
N ALA A 92 -16.37 0.97 -11.57
CA ALA A 92 -17.81 0.96 -11.81
C ALA A 92 -18.55 0.28 -10.67
N VAL A 93 -19.69 0.82 -10.28
CA VAL A 93 -20.65 0.13 -9.40
C VAL A 93 -21.53 -0.74 -10.31
N LEU A 94 -21.49 -2.05 -10.08
CA LEU A 94 -22.25 -3.02 -10.88
C LEU A 94 -23.63 -3.25 -10.32
N GLU A 95 -23.76 -3.24 -8.99
CA GLU A 95 -24.99 -3.49 -8.27
C GLU A 95 -24.98 -2.74 -6.93
N GLU A 96 -26.07 -2.09 -6.62
CA GLU A 96 -26.32 -1.44 -5.33
C GLU A 96 -27.75 -1.80 -4.90
N GLN A 97 -27.86 -2.45 -3.75
CA GLN A 97 -29.17 -2.82 -3.20
C GLN A 97 -29.82 -1.63 -2.47
N GLN A 98 -31.11 -1.76 -2.17
CA GLN A 98 -31.78 -0.77 -1.32
C GLN A 98 -31.22 -0.90 0.12
N PRO A 99 -31.03 0.25 0.83
CA PRO A 99 -30.63 0.21 2.23
C PRO A 99 -31.64 -0.56 3.08
N GLN A 100 -31.12 -1.41 3.97
CA GLN A 100 -31.93 -2.27 4.84
C GLN A 100 -31.53 -2.07 6.30
N LEU A 101 -32.55 -1.96 7.18
CA LEU A 101 -32.32 -1.91 8.62
C LEU A 101 -32.07 -3.33 9.15
N GLY A 102 -30.90 -3.55 9.75
CA GLY A 102 -30.55 -4.80 10.39
C GLY A 102 -31.22 -5.00 11.76
N LYS A 103 -31.18 -6.21 12.26
CA LYS A 103 -31.68 -6.54 13.62
C LYS A 103 -30.85 -5.90 14.73
N ASP A 104 -29.61 -5.53 14.42
CA ASP A 104 -28.67 -4.82 15.27
C ASP A 104 -28.92 -3.30 15.33
N GLY A 105 -29.94 -2.81 14.60
CA GLY A 105 -30.28 -1.41 14.53
C GLY A 105 -29.44 -0.60 13.52
N LEU A 106 -28.47 -1.21 12.85
CA LEU A 106 -27.68 -0.56 11.83
C LEU A 106 -28.37 -0.61 10.46
N MET A 107 -28.26 0.47 9.73
CA MET A 107 -28.61 0.51 8.31
C MET A 107 -27.46 -0.08 7.48
N SER A 108 -27.76 -0.93 6.53
CA SER A 108 -26.77 -1.58 5.66
C SER A 108 -27.09 -1.37 4.18
N LEU A 109 -26.05 -1.23 3.36
CA LEU A 109 -26.12 -1.08 1.92
C LEU A 109 -25.16 -2.07 1.25
N ALA A 110 -25.69 -3.11 0.62
CA ALA A 110 -24.88 -4.04 -0.13
C ALA A 110 -24.52 -3.45 -1.51
N THR A 111 -23.22 -3.42 -1.80
CA THR A 111 -22.67 -2.87 -3.03
C THR A 111 -21.70 -3.87 -3.66
N ARG A 112 -21.82 -4.07 -4.97
CA ARG A 112 -20.91 -4.85 -5.79
C ARG A 112 -20.30 -3.95 -6.86
N ALA A 113 -18.99 -3.90 -6.92
CA ALA A 113 -18.29 -2.96 -7.79
C ALA A 113 -17.00 -3.57 -8.37
N THR A 114 -16.57 -2.99 -9.46
CA THR A 114 -15.27 -3.27 -10.08
C THR A 114 -14.22 -2.35 -9.46
N VAL A 115 -13.21 -2.95 -8.82
CA VAL A 115 -12.13 -2.23 -8.12
C VAL A 115 -10.82 -2.38 -8.88
N ARG A 116 -10.10 -1.27 -9.08
CA ARG A 116 -8.76 -1.23 -9.69
C ARG A 116 -7.71 -1.67 -8.68
N VAL A 117 -7.59 -2.97 -8.47
CA VAL A 117 -6.74 -3.56 -7.42
C VAL A 117 -5.25 -3.28 -7.65
N ARG A 118 -4.79 -3.13 -8.90
CA ARG A 118 -3.41 -2.70 -9.20
C ARG A 118 -3.11 -1.28 -8.76
N ASP A 119 -4.07 -0.38 -8.87
CA ASP A 119 -3.88 1.00 -8.42
C ASP A 119 -3.88 1.08 -6.90
N VAL A 120 -4.69 0.25 -6.22
CA VAL A 120 -4.62 0.05 -4.76
C VAL A 120 -3.22 -0.45 -4.36
N GLN A 121 -2.69 -1.47 -5.04
CA GLN A 121 -1.35 -2.02 -4.79
C GLN A 121 -0.24 -0.98 -5.00
N LYS A 122 -0.30 -0.21 -6.10
CA LYS A 122 0.67 0.87 -6.36
C LYS A 122 0.64 1.93 -5.27
N SER A 123 -0.56 2.37 -4.88
CA SER A 123 -0.72 3.37 -3.81
C SER A 123 -0.21 2.87 -2.47
N LEU A 124 -0.43 1.60 -2.15
CA LEU A 124 0.13 0.95 -0.96
C LEU A 124 1.66 0.91 -1.00
N ASN A 125 2.25 0.55 -2.13
CA ASN A 125 3.71 0.52 -2.30
C ASN A 125 4.35 1.91 -2.18
N LEU A 126 3.72 2.93 -2.75
CA LEU A 126 4.16 4.32 -2.61
C LEU A 126 4.12 4.80 -1.15
N MET A 127 3.05 4.45 -0.43
CA MET A 127 2.90 4.76 0.97
C MET A 127 3.98 4.09 1.82
N SER A 128 4.22 2.79 1.61
CA SER A 128 5.27 2.04 2.32
C SER A 128 6.68 2.59 2.04
N GLN A 129 6.93 3.12 0.85
CA GLN A 129 8.19 3.77 0.51
C GLN A 129 8.35 5.11 1.25
N GLN A 130 7.30 5.94 1.25
CA GLN A 130 7.30 7.22 1.98
C GLN A 130 7.51 7.04 3.47
N GLU A 131 6.87 6.04 4.08
CA GLU A 131 7.06 5.71 5.50
C GLU A 131 8.50 5.33 5.82
N ARG A 132 9.14 4.53 4.97
CA ARG A 132 10.56 4.19 5.14
C ARG A 132 11.45 5.43 5.08
N VAL A 133 11.19 6.31 4.14
CA VAL A 133 11.93 7.58 3.99
C VAL A 133 11.75 8.45 5.24
N GLU A 134 10.52 8.59 5.74
CA GLU A 134 10.26 9.33 6.98
C GLU A 134 10.94 8.70 8.19
N PHE A 135 10.88 7.37 8.32
CA PHE A 135 11.54 6.64 9.40
C PHE A 135 13.05 6.89 9.38
N ILE A 136 13.69 6.78 8.21
CA ILE A 136 15.14 7.00 8.06
C ILE A 136 15.50 8.44 8.43
N ARG A 137 14.74 9.43 7.97
CA ARG A 137 14.96 10.85 8.28
C ARG A 137 14.80 11.15 9.77
N ASN A 138 13.77 10.60 10.39
CA ASN A 138 13.48 10.80 11.81
C ASN A 138 14.49 10.09 12.72
N ASN A 139 15.22 9.10 12.20
CA ASN A 139 16.26 8.36 12.93
C ASN A 139 17.69 8.81 12.58
N GLY A 140 17.87 10.09 12.26
CA GLY A 140 19.18 10.72 12.11
C GLY A 140 19.63 10.94 10.67
N ASP A 141 18.83 10.52 9.68
CA ASP A 141 19.11 10.71 8.24
C ASP A 141 20.57 10.35 7.86
N PRO A 142 21.00 9.10 8.14
CA PRO A 142 22.40 8.71 8.02
C PRO A 142 22.90 8.82 6.58
N LYS A 143 24.15 9.25 6.45
CA LYS A 143 24.86 9.37 5.17
C LYS A 143 25.60 8.06 4.88
N ILE A 144 25.41 7.50 3.71
CA ILE A 144 26.02 6.23 3.31
C ILE A 144 27.01 6.48 2.17
N SER A 145 28.26 6.05 2.35
CA SER A 145 29.23 5.96 1.27
C SER A 145 29.18 4.57 0.64
N VAL A 146 29.43 4.49 -0.66
CA VAL A 146 29.46 3.23 -1.42
C VAL A 146 30.76 3.15 -2.18
N ALA A 147 31.51 2.07 -1.96
CA ALA A 147 32.74 1.77 -2.67
C ALA A 147 32.75 0.31 -3.12
N ILE A 148 32.74 0.06 -4.42
CA ILE A 148 32.76 -1.28 -5.00
C ILE A 148 34.00 -1.46 -5.85
N THR A 149 34.77 -2.51 -5.57
CA THR A 149 35.85 -2.96 -6.41
C THR A 149 35.42 -4.14 -7.28
N ALA A 150 36.01 -4.29 -8.42
CA ALA A 150 35.75 -5.42 -9.31
C ALA A 150 37.05 -6.12 -9.68
N LYS A 151 37.02 -7.45 -9.73
CA LYS A 151 38.12 -8.30 -10.13
C LYS A 151 37.63 -9.36 -11.08
N SER A 152 38.34 -9.53 -12.22
CA SER A 152 38.08 -10.66 -13.12
C SER A 152 38.49 -11.99 -12.47
N ALA A 153 37.68 -13.02 -12.65
CA ALA A 153 38.00 -14.36 -12.18
C ALA A 153 39.28 -14.95 -12.85
N GLU A 154 39.59 -14.44 -14.05
CA GLU A 154 40.79 -14.85 -14.82
C GLU A 154 42.03 -13.99 -14.51
N ALA A 155 41.87 -12.92 -13.70
CA ALA A 155 42.99 -12.06 -13.34
C ALA A 155 43.91 -12.74 -12.33
N ASP A 156 45.23 -12.41 -12.39
CA ASP A 156 46.20 -12.83 -11.41
C ASP A 156 45.66 -12.60 -9.97
N PRO A 157 45.69 -13.63 -9.11
CA PRO A 157 45.28 -13.49 -7.71
C PRO A 157 45.97 -12.33 -6.97
N ALA A 158 47.20 -11.97 -7.37
CA ALA A 158 47.97 -10.88 -6.81
C ALA A 158 47.60 -9.48 -7.38
N ALA A 159 46.85 -9.41 -8.49
CA ALA A 159 46.44 -8.14 -9.07
C ALA A 159 45.46 -7.42 -8.15
N PRO A 160 45.66 -6.10 -7.90
CA PRO A 160 44.74 -5.33 -7.09
C PRO A 160 43.36 -5.21 -7.76
N ALA A 161 42.30 -5.35 -6.97
CA ALA A 161 40.93 -5.10 -7.44
C ALA A 161 40.77 -3.64 -7.83
N GLN A 162 40.17 -3.37 -8.97
CA GLN A 162 39.94 -2.02 -9.48
C GLN A 162 38.55 -1.51 -9.07
N ARG A 163 38.46 -0.20 -8.80
CA ARG A 163 37.17 0.45 -8.52
C ARG A 163 36.22 0.26 -9.71
N SER A 164 34.98 -0.09 -9.44
CA SER A 164 33.94 -0.31 -10.45
C SER A 164 32.83 0.77 -10.34
N PRO A 165 32.95 1.87 -11.11
CA PRO A 165 31.95 2.94 -11.07
C PRO A 165 30.55 2.45 -11.46
N VAL A 166 30.44 1.46 -12.35
CA VAL A 166 29.17 0.90 -12.80
C VAL A 166 28.46 0.19 -11.65
N ALA A 167 29.17 -0.71 -10.95
CA ALA A 167 28.62 -1.42 -9.80
C ALA A 167 28.28 -0.45 -8.65
N GLU A 168 29.13 0.55 -8.43
CA GLU A 168 28.85 1.59 -7.43
C GLU A 168 27.57 2.37 -7.76
N ASN A 169 27.36 2.78 -9.01
CA ASN A 169 26.19 3.55 -9.41
C ASN A 169 24.90 2.73 -9.25
N ILE A 170 24.92 1.46 -9.63
CA ILE A 170 23.77 0.55 -9.44
C ILE A 170 23.41 0.46 -7.94
N LEU A 171 24.43 0.28 -7.08
CA LEU A 171 24.18 0.19 -5.65
C LEU A 171 23.76 1.54 -5.04
N LYS A 172 24.35 2.63 -5.49
CA LYS A 172 23.96 4.00 -5.08
C LYS A 172 22.51 4.30 -5.40
N GLU A 173 22.03 3.99 -6.61
CA GLU A 173 20.63 4.12 -6.98
C GLU A 173 19.71 3.30 -6.07
N ARG A 174 20.13 2.08 -5.73
CA ARG A 174 19.37 1.22 -4.83
C ARG A 174 19.31 1.79 -3.42
N VAL A 175 20.42 2.26 -2.88
CA VAL A 175 20.50 2.90 -1.55
C VAL A 175 19.61 4.14 -1.49
N GLN A 176 19.64 4.98 -2.53
CA GLN A 176 18.75 6.15 -2.64
C GLN A 176 17.26 5.74 -2.75
N SER A 177 16.95 4.68 -3.47
CA SER A 177 15.57 4.20 -3.60
C SER A 177 14.97 3.73 -2.26
N PHE A 178 15.82 3.34 -1.31
CA PHE A 178 15.40 3.06 0.08
C PHE A 178 15.23 4.30 0.94
N GLY A 179 15.63 5.48 0.46
CA GLY A 179 15.49 6.75 1.15
C GLY A 179 16.73 7.25 1.88
N PHE A 180 17.84 6.54 1.82
CA PHE A 180 19.11 6.97 2.43
C PHE A 180 19.80 8.07 1.63
N ARG A 181 20.55 8.93 2.33
CA ARG A 181 21.41 9.91 1.69
C ARG A 181 22.76 9.30 1.31
N LEU A 182 23.18 9.58 0.09
CA LEU A 182 24.53 9.22 -0.34
C LEU A 182 25.55 10.27 0.08
N TRP A 183 26.68 9.80 0.52
CA TRP A 183 27.89 10.60 0.73
C TRP A 183 28.90 10.31 -0.37
N ASN A 184 29.40 11.36 -1.02
CA ASN A 184 30.51 11.26 -1.97
C ASN A 184 31.76 11.86 -1.32
N ASP A 185 32.87 11.13 -1.36
CA ASP A 185 34.14 11.60 -0.80
C ASP A 185 34.65 12.90 -1.42
N ASP A 186 34.20 13.23 -2.63
CA ASP A 186 34.52 14.52 -3.28
C ASP A 186 33.92 15.74 -2.53
N MET A 187 32.95 15.50 -1.65
CA MET A 187 32.39 16.56 -0.77
C MET A 187 33.20 16.77 0.51
N ALA A 188 34.23 15.96 0.76
CA ALA A 188 35.07 16.02 1.95
C ALA A 188 36.10 17.15 1.93
N LYS A 189 36.06 18.09 0.95
CA LYS A 189 37.02 19.17 0.80
C LYS A 189 37.11 20.14 1.98
N ASP A 190 36.12 20.15 2.86
CA ASP A 190 36.08 21.08 3.99
C ASP A 190 36.34 20.42 5.37
N GLY A 191 36.83 19.19 5.41
CA GLY A 191 37.28 18.54 6.66
C GLY A 191 36.21 18.33 7.74
N LYS A 192 34.95 18.63 7.47
CA LYS A 192 33.82 18.47 8.40
C LYS A 192 32.76 17.52 7.86
N GLY A 193 32.85 16.29 8.27
CA GLY A 193 31.78 15.28 8.12
C GLY A 193 32.17 14.17 7.14
N GLY A 194 32.15 12.94 7.62
CA GLY A 194 32.25 11.72 6.85
C GLY A 194 30.87 11.10 6.59
N ALA A 195 30.86 9.98 5.91
CA ALA A 195 29.70 9.09 5.89
C ALA A 195 29.52 8.47 7.28
N ASP A 196 28.26 8.32 7.71
CA ASP A 196 27.94 7.65 8.97
C ASP A 196 28.12 6.13 8.84
N PHE A 197 27.90 5.60 7.62
CA PHE A 197 28.12 4.21 7.27
C PHE A 197 28.80 4.08 5.91
N ALA A 198 29.65 3.07 5.77
CA ALA A 198 30.29 2.71 4.51
C ALA A 198 29.82 1.33 4.04
N VAL A 199 29.36 1.25 2.81
CA VAL A 199 29.08 -0.01 2.14
C VAL A 199 30.24 -0.31 1.19
N THR A 200 30.99 -1.35 1.48
CA THR A 200 32.10 -1.82 0.64
C THR A 200 31.82 -3.20 0.11
N GLY A 201 32.21 -3.46 -1.11
CA GLY A 201 32.01 -4.77 -1.72
C GLY A 201 33.02 -5.06 -2.82
N GLU A 202 33.16 -6.33 -3.14
CA GLU A 202 33.98 -6.83 -4.26
C GLU A 202 33.07 -7.61 -5.22
N ALA A 203 33.05 -7.20 -6.48
CA ALA A 203 32.38 -7.93 -7.55
C ALA A 203 33.42 -8.81 -8.28
N LYS A 204 33.10 -10.09 -8.49
CA LYS A 204 33.86 -11.03 -9.30
C LYS A 204 33.06 -11.38 -10.55
N PHE A 205 33.66 -11.32 -11.71
CA PHE A 205 33.06 -11.61 -12.99
C PHE A 205 33.98 -12.44 -13.89
#